data_d72c6465509e2c631512fcac85a4f36b
#
_entry.id   d72c6465509e2c631512fcac85a4f36b
#
_cell.length_a   1.000
_cell.length_b   1.000
_cell.length_c   1.000
_cell.angle_alpha   90.00
_cell.angle_beta   90.00
_cell.angle_gamma   90.00
#
_symmetry.space_group_name_H-M   'P 1'
#
loop_
_entity.id
_entity.type
_entity.pdbx_description
1 polymer ?
#
loop_
_entity_poly.entity_id
_entity_poly.type
_entity_poly.pdbx_seq_one_letter_code
_entity_poly.pdbx_strand_id
1 'polypeptide(L)'
;MSDALGWVFTTPVSPGDTIDWLPTVNSRNPPHNEDFSWGEVSYSDIVPCFARGTHILTPGGDVLVENLRVGSRVETLDHGPQTVRWIGSAKRSARGACAPVRIRAGALENDRDLWVSQQHRMVLRGAKAELMFGEHEVFVPAKSLVNDCSVRIIEGGAVEYFHILFDNHEIIYAEGAMAESLHLGKQSFDALSYASRQEIKMLFPELDRAGTQLPQTARQVLRNYEVQALLHAV
;
A
#
# COMPACT_ATOMS: atom_id res chain seq x y z
N MET A 1 17.78 10.83 41.03
CA MET A 1 18.47 11.54 39.93
C MET A 1 18.10 10.79 38.66
N SER A 2 17.25 11.38 37.87
CA SER A 2 16.77 10.77 36.61
C SER A 2 17.71 11.21 35.51
N ASP A 3 18.52 10.27 35.03
CA ASP A 3 19.36 10.52 33.84
C ASP A 3 18.46 10.64 32.64
N ALA A 4 18.33 11.86 32.14
CA ALA A 4 17.68 12.13 30.87
C ALA A 4 18.59 11.59 29.76
N LEU A 5 18.18 10.52 29.11
CA LEU A 5 18.81 10.02 27.89
C LEU A 5 18.55 11.06 26.77
N GLY A 6 19.59 11.83 26.48
CA GLY A 6 19.57 12.78 25.35
C GLY A 6 19.88 12.02 24.05
N TRP A 7 19.10 12.31 23.02
CA TRP A 7 19.30 11.78 21.69
C TRP A 7 20.21 12.70 20.89
N VAL A 8 21.25 12.17 20.28
CA VAL A 8 22.14 12.93 19.40
C VAL A 8 22.04 12.36 18.00
N PHE A 9 21.45 13.09 17.09
CA PHE A 9 21.47 12.76 15.67
C PHE A 9 22.68 13.43 15.02
N THR A 10 23.48 12.68 14.30
CA THR A 10 24.67 13.16 13.59
C THR A 10 24.36 13.66 12.19
N THR A 11 23.15 13.39 11.68
CA THR A 11 22.65 13.85 10.39
C THR A 11 21.17 14.23 10.50
N PRO A 12 20.68 15.21 9.70
CA PRO A 12 19.25 15.51 9.66
C PRO A 12 18.46 14.29 9.21
N VAL A 13 17.45 13.90 9.99
CA VAL A 13 16.54 12.81 9.68
C VAL A 13 15.45 13.35 8.76
N SER A 14 15.31 12.74 7.57
CA SER A 14 14.25 13.08 6.62
C SER A 14 13.05 12.13 6.76
N PRO A 15 11.83 12.56 6.39
CA PRO A 15 10.69 11.66 6.36
C PRO A 15 10.98 10.45 5.47
N GLY A 16 11.00 9.26 6.05
CA GLY A 16 11.32 8.00 5.37
C GLY A 16 12.69 7.39 5.73
N ASP A 17 13.48 8.05 6.56
CA ASP A 17 14.72 7.49 7.05
C ASP A 17 14.48 6.39 8.10
N THR A 18 15.25 5.30 7.99
CA THR A 18 15.28 4.24 9.01
C THR A 18 16.19 4.72 10.13
N ILE A 19 15.67 4.79 11.34
CA ILE A 19 16.46 5.08 12.54
C ILE A 19 16.86 3.74 13.16
N ASP A 20 18.12 3.36 13.00
CA ASP A 20 18.70 2.22 13.73
C ASP A 20 18.97 2.64 15.17
N TRP A 21 18.22 2.08 16.09
CA TRP A 21 18.42 2.25 17.51
C TRP A 21 19.55 1.33 17.96
N LEU A 22 20.74 1.89 18.12
CA LEU A 22 21.82 1.20 18.85
C LEU A 22 21.71 1.60 20.32
N PRO A 23 21.29 0.71 21.23
CA PRO A 23 21.38 0.99 22.65
C PRO A 23 22.86 1.05 23.02
N THR A 24 23.29 2.19 23.56
CA THR A 24 24.61 2.27 24.22
C THR A 24 24.55 1.42 25.47
N VAL A 25 24.91 0.15 25.36
CA VAL A 25 24.97 -0.76 26.49
C VAL A 25 26.30 -0.55 27.17
N ASN A 26 26.25 -0.06 28.40
CA ASN A 26 27.39 -0.05 29.28
C ASN A 26 27.71 -1.52 29.60
N SER A 27 28.84 -2.01 29.12
CA SER A 27 29.20 -3.43 28.98
C SER A 27 29.57 -4.09 30.30
N ARG A 28 28.63 -4.31 31.21
CA ARG A 28 28.87 -5.23 32.34
C ARG A 28 27.88 -6.38 32.52
N ASN A 29 26.77 -6.36 31.83
CA ASN A 29 25.88 -7.53 31.68
C ASN A 29 25.00 -7.33 30.44
N PRO A 30 25.21 -8.05 29.34
CA PRO A 30 24.22 -8.09 28.27
C PRO A 30 22.95 -8.79 28.81
N PRO A 31 21.75 -8.19 28.67
CA PRO A 31 20.54 -8.94 28.97
C PRO A 31 20.47 -10.14 28.02
N HIS A 32 20.19 -11.31 28.56
CA HIS A 32 19.92 -12.50 27.77
C HIS A 32 18.78 -12.23 26.81
N ASN A 33 19.05 -12.44 25.57
CA ASN A 33 18.31 -12.04 24.39
C ASN A 33 17.21 -13.07 24.10
N GLU A 34 16.11 -13.09 24.84
CA GLU A 34 15.03 -14.02 24.50
C GLU A 34 13.63 -13.39 24.32
N ASP A 35 13.40 -12.08 24.62
CA ASP A 35 12.04 -11.54 24.54
C ASP A 35 11.89 -10.09 24.02
N PHE A 36 12.85 -9.54 23.28
CA PHE A 36 12.67 -8.29 22.56
C PHE A 36 12.59 -8.54 21.06
N SER A 37 11.47 -9.06 20.58
CA SER A 37 11.10 -8.83 19.19
C SER A 37 10.63 -7.37 19.09
N TRP A 38 11.56 -6.47 18.81
CA TRP A 38 11.22 -5.18 18.24
C TRP A 38 10.42 -5.51 17.01
N GLY A 39 9.12 -5.17 17.05
CA GLY A 39 8.31 -5.21 15.84
C GLY A 39 9.02 -4.31 14.84
N GLU A 40 9.80 -4.90 13.96
CA GLU A 40 10.20 -4.22 12.74
C GLU A 40 8.89 -3.72 12.14
N VAL A 41 8.69 -2.40 12.16
CA VAL A 41 7.75 -1.77 11.27
C VAL A 41 8.35 -2.04 9.90
N SER A 42 8.03 -3.21 9.36
CA SER A 42 8.49 -3.60 8.04
C SER A 42 7.91 -2.56 7.08
N TYR A 43 8.76 -1.93 6.29
CA TYR A 43 8.34 -1.03 5.22
C TYR A 43 7.31 -1.67 4.27
N SER A 44 7.17 -3.00 4.30
CA SER A 44 6.09 -3.75 3.63
C SER A 44 4.67 -3.30 4.03
N ASP A 45 4.54 -2.57 5.15
CA ASP A 45 3.27 -2.07 5.67
C ASP A 45 2.77 -0.82 4.92
N ILE A 46 3.59 -0.29 4.02
CA ILE A 46 3.31 0.93 3.25
C ILE A 46 2.89 0.61 1.80
N VAL A 47 2.98 -0.66 1.38
CA VAL A 47 2.71 -1.06 -0.01
C VAL A 47 1.21 -1.32 -0.23
N PRO A 48 0.66 -0.88 -1.39
CA PRO A 48 -0.72 -1.21 -1.78
C PRO A 48 -0.90 -2.73 -1.90
N CYS A 49 -1.86 -3.29 -1.18
CA CYS A 49 -2.12 -4.73 -1.18
C CYS A 49 -3.60 -5.04 -1.16
N PHE A 50 -3.99 -6.07 -1.92
CA PHE A 50 -5.29 -6.73 -1.79
C PHE A 50 -5.19 -7.90 -0.82
N ALA A 51 -6.18 -8.11 0.03
CA ALA A 51 -6.22 -9.30 0.86
C ALA A 51 -6.61 -10.53 0.02
N ARG A 52 -6.18 -11.73 0.46
CA ARG A 52 -6.64 -13.01 -0.11
C ARG A 52 -8.16 -13.05 -0.17
N GLY A 53 -8.69 -13.61 -1.26
CA GLY A 53 -10.12 -13.72 -1.51
C GLY A 53 -10.73 -12.53 -2.24
N THR A 54 -9.96 -11.48 -2.53
CA THR A 54 -10.42 -10.35 -3.36
C THR A 54 -10.58 -10.79 -4.81
N HIS A 55 -11.74 -10.49 -5.40
CA HIS A 55 -11.99 -10.71 -6.82
C HIS A 55 -11.49 -9.50 -7.64
N ILE A 56 -10.73 -9.81 -8.67
CA ILE A 56 -10.19 -8.83 -9.63
C ILE A 56 -10.85 -9.07 -10.98
N LEU A 57 -11.34 -8.02 -11.61
CA LEU A 57 -12.01 -8.10 -12.91
C LEU A 57 -11.01 -8.42 -14.01
N THR A 58 -11.34 -9.44 -14.80
CA THR A 58 -10.58 -9.85 -15.98
C THR A 58 -11.50 -9.90 -17.20
N PRO A 59 -10.97 -9.97 -18.44
CA PRO A 59 -11.82 -10.15 -19.64
C PRO A 59 -12.73 -11.37 -19.60
N GLY A 60 -12.37 -12.38 -18.79
CA GLY A 60 -13.18 -13.60 -18.58
C GLY A 60 -14.12 -13.55 -17.38
N GLY A 61 -14.25 -12.42 -16.70
CA GLY A 61 -14.99 -12.24 -15.46
C GLY A 61 -14.08 -12.15 -14.23
N ASP A 62 -14.70 -12.22 -13.06
CA ASP A 62 -14.01 -12.08 -11.79
C ASP A 62 -13.08 -13.27 -11.48
N VAL A 63 -11.86 -12.99 -11.07
CA VAL A 63 -10.86 -13.99 -10.66
C VAL A 63 -10.32 -13.63 -9.28
N LEU A 64 -10.24 -14.58 -8.37
CA LEU A 64 -9.61 -14.37 -7.06
C LEU A 64 -8.14 -13.95 -7.22
N VAL A 65 -7.70 -12.96 -6.47
CA VAL A 65 -6.35 -12.39 -6.57
C VAL A 65 -5.25 -13.45 -6.42
N GLU A 66 -5.45 -14.46 -5.55
CA GLU A 66 -4.53 -15.57 -5.36
C GLU A 66 -4.45 -16.53 -6.55
N ASN A 67 -5.39 -16.47 -7.47
CA ASN A 67 -5.42 -17.28 -8.69
C ASN A 67 -4.80 -16.56 -9.89
N LEU A 68 -4.56 -15.26 -9.81
CA LEU A 68 -3.82 -14.53 -10.83
C LEU A 68 -2.37 -15.02 -10.92
N ARG A 69 -1.82 -14.94 -12.12
CA ARG A 69 -0.42 -15.33 -12.43
C ARG A 69 0.21 -14.28 -13.34
N VAL A 70 1.53 -14.25 -13.41
CA VAL A 70 2.25 -13.51 -14.44
C VAL A 70 1.72 -13.97 -15.80
N GLY A 71 1.36 -13.02 -16.67
CA GLY A 71 0.70 -13.28 -17.94
C GLY A 71 -0.83 -13.25 -17.90
N SER A 72 -1.48 -13.27 -16.73
CA SER A 72 -2.93 -13.04 -16.62
C SER A 72 -3.28 -11.66 -17.16
N ARG A 73 -4.44 -11.54 -17.82
CA ARG A 73 -4.96 -10.24 -18.27
C ARG A 73 -6.00 -9.74 -17.27
N VAL A 74 -5.86 -8.48 -16.85
CA VAL A 74 -6.74 -7.80 -15.89
C VAL A 74 -7.31 -6.56 -16.57
N GLU A 75 -8.60 -6.30 -16.37
CA GLU A 75 -9.26 -5.09 -16.86
C GLU A 75 -8.73 -3.87 -16.11
N THR A 76 -8.34 -2.83 -16.87
CA THR A 76 -7.90 -1.56 -16.32
C THR A 76 -8.80 -0.42 -16.81
N LEU A 77 -8.90 0.64 -16.02
CA LEU A 77 -9.77 1.77 -16.34
C LEU A 77 -9.33 2.49 -17.61
N ASP A 78 -8.02 2.74 -17.75
CA ASP A 78 -7.51 3.66 -18.78
C ASP A 78 -7.03 2.94 -20.05
N HIS A 79 -6.56 1.69 -19.94
CA HIS A 79 -5.87 1.02 -21.04
C HIS A 79 -6.48 -0.33 -21.44
N GLY A 80 -7.73 -0.61 -20.97
CA GLY A 80 -8.36 -1.92 -21.19
C GLY A 80 -7.57 -3.06 -20.56
N PRO A 81 -7.70 -4.30 -21.04
CA PRO A 81 -7.04 -5.44 -20.41
C PRO A 81 -5.51 -5.36 -20.50
N GLN A 82 -4.82 -5.28 -19.36
CA GLN A 82 -3.37 -5.25 -19.25
C GLN A 82 -2.83 -6.57 -18.70
N THR A 83 -1.59 -6.90 -19.07
CA THR A 83 -0.92 -8.15 -18.68
C THR A 83 -0.21 -7.97 -17.35
N VAL A 84 -0.48 -8.84 -16.38
CA VAL A 84 0.24 -8.89 -15.10
C VAL A 84 1.70 -9.24 -15.36
N ARG A 85 2.62 -8.35 -14.97
CA ARG A 85 4.07 -8.49 -15.14
C ARG A 85 4.72 -9.16 -13.94
N TRP A 86 4.20 -8.90 -12.76
CA TRP A 86 4.64 -9.52 -11.51
C TRP A 86 3.48 -9.57 -10.53
N ILE A 87 3.45 -10.61 -9.72
CA ILE A 87 2.54 -10.76 -8.59
C ILE A 87 3.32 -11.34 -7.42
N GLY A 88 3.18 -10.71 -6.26
CA GLY A 88 3.80 -11.18 -5.03
C GLY A 88 2.79 -11.29 -3.92
N SER A 89 3.07 -12.14 -2.94
CA SER A 89 2.23 -12.24 -1.73
C SER A 89 3.06 -12.30 -0.46
N ALA A 90 2.45 -11.87 0.64
CA ALA A 90 3.05 -11.94 1.96
C ALA A 90 2.00 -12.14 3.04
N LYS A 91 2.26 -13.06 3.98
CA LYS A 91 1.44 -13.24 5.19
C LYS A 91 1.92 -12.31 6.28
N ARG A 92 0.98 -11.65 6.97
CA ARG A 92 1.24 -10.69 8.05
C ARG A 92 0.29 -10.93 9.22
N SER A 93 0.71 -10.52 10.42
CA SER A 93 -0.20 -10.36 11.54
C SER A 93 -1.10 -9.16 11.26
N ALA A 94 -2.43 -9.33 11.35
CA ALA A 94 -3.40 -8.25 11.11
C ALA A 94 -3.49 -7.33 12.33
N ARG A 95 -2.39 -6.63 12.66
CA ARG A 95 -2.30 -5.70 13.80
C ARG A 95 -1.57 -4.41 13.43
N GLY A 96 -1.95 -3.31 14.06
CA GLY A 96 -1.35 -2.00 13.85
C GLY A 96 -1.38 -1.59 12.38
N ALA A 97 -0.23 -1.21 11.81
CA ALA A 97 -0.12 -0.78 10.43
C ALA A 97 -0.42 -1.89 9.39
N CYS A 98 -0.27 -3.17 9.79
CA CYS A 98 -0.59 -4.33 8.95
C CYS A 98 -2.06 -4.74 9.00
N ALA A 99 -2.88 -4.17 9.90
CA ALA A 99 -4.29 -4.48 9.97
C ALA A 99 -5.02 -4.01 8.69
N PRO A 100 -5.84 -4.86 8.05
CA PRO A 100 -6.55 -4.49 6.85
C PRO A 100 -7.66 -3.46 7.11
N VAL A 101 -7.93 -2.66 6.09
CA VAL A 101 -9.14 -1.86 6.00
C VAL A 101 -10.21 -2.69 5.29
N ARG A 102 -11.35 -2.87 5.95
CA ARG A 102 -12.55 -3.42 5.35
C ARG A 102 -13.43 -2.29 4.83
N ILE A 103 -13.75 -2.33 3.56
CA ILE A 103 -14.68 -1.46 2.85
C ILE A 103 -15.93 -2.28 2.57
N ARG A 104 -17.03 -1.98 3.25
CA ARG A 104 -18.29 -2.73 3.10
C ARG A 104 -18.83 -2.59 1.69
N ALA A 105 -19.53 -3.62 1.23
CA ALA A 105 -20.27 -3.59 -0.03
C ALA A 105 -21.11 -2.30 -0.16
N GLY A 106 -21.02 -1.66 -1.31
CA GLY A 106 -21.68 -0.40 -1.64
C GLY A 106 -21.00 0.88 -1.13
N ALA A 107 -19.96 0.79 -0.29
CA ALA A 107 -19.31 1.99 0.28
C ALA A 107 -18.48 2.78 -0.74
N LEU A 108 -17.89 2.10 -1.72
CA LEU A 108 -17.13 2.66 -2.84
C LEU A 108 -17.57 2.05 -4.16
N GLU A 109 -18.87 1.91 -4.35
CA GLU A 109 -19.47 1.24 -5.53
C GLU A 109 -19.04 -0.23 -5.68
N ASN A 110 -18.50 -0.83 -4.62
CA ASN A 110 -18.08 -2.23 -4.59
C ASN A 110 -19.25 -3.18 -4.37
N ASP A 111 -19.25 -4.32 -5.07
CA ASP A 111 -20.33 -5.32 -5.01
C ASP A 111 -20.27 -6.17 -3.73
N ARG A 112 -19.08 -6.40 -3.21
CA ARG A 112 -18.78 -7.20 -2.02
C ARG A 112 -17.82 -6.46 -1.09
N ASP A 113 -17.70 -6.91 0.16
CA ASP A 113 -16.72 -6.36 1.09
C ASP A 113 -15.30 -6.48 0.52
N LEU A 114 -14.63 -5.35 0.36
CA LEU A 114 -13.25 -5.27 -0.13
C LEU A 114 -12.28 -5.11 1.05
N TRP A 115 -11.22 -5.90 1.05
CA TRP A 115 -10.20 -5.89 2.08
C TRP A 115 -8.84 -5.50 1.49
N VAL A 116 -8.28 -4.39 1.95
CA VAL A 116 -7.01 -3.83 1.43
C VAL A 116 -6.09 -3.40 2.56
N SER A 117 -4.82 -3.18 2.27
CA SER A 117 -3.90 -2.54 3.22
C SER A 117 -4.29 -1.09 3.48
N GLN A 118 -3.87 -0.54 4.61
CA GLN A 118 -4.22 0.83 5.02
C GLN A 118 -3.75 1.91 4.03
N GLN A 119 -2.63 1.67 3.37
CA GLN A 119 -2.06 2.61 2.40
C GLN A 119 -2.54 2.38 0.96
N HIS A 120 -3.32 1.32 0.72
CA HIS A 120 -3.89 1.05 -0.61
C HIS A 120 -4.74 2.23 -1.05
N ARG A 121 -4.51 2.72 -2.28
CA ARG A 121 -5.23 3.89 -2.78
C ARG A 121 -6.45 3.45 -3.56
N MET A 122 -7.59 3.99 -3.14
CA MET A 122 -8.86 3.86 -3.83
C MET A 122 -9.10 5.08 -4.69
N VAL A 123 -9.84 4.94 -5.77
CA VAL A 123 -10.26 6.08 -6.59
C VAL A 123 -11.53 6.68 -6.00
N LEU A 124 -11.50 7.97 -5.72
CA LEU A 124 -12.71 8.78 -5.54
C LEU A 124 -12.90 9.65 -6.76
N ARG A 125 -14.16 9.76 -7.22
CA ARG A 125 -14.52 10.52 -8.41
C ARG A 125 -15.73 11.40 -8.19
N GLY A 126 -15.84 12.45 -9.00
CA GLY A 126 -17.02 13.29 -9.07
C GLY A 126 -16.73 14.79 -9.02
N ALA A 127 -17.80 15.58 -9.11
CA ALA A 127 -17.74 17.03 -9.24
C ALA A 127 -16.99 17.73 -8.08
N LYS A 128 -17.02 17.17 -6.86
CA LYS A 128 -16.29 17.75 -5.73
C LYS A 128 -14.77 17.62 -5.91
N ALA A 129 -14.28 16.47 -6.39
CA ALA A 129 -12.86 16.27 -6.67
C ALA A 129 -12.40 17.24 -7.76
N GLU A 130 -13.19 17.36 -8.83
CA GLU A 130 -12.93 18.29 -9.94
C GLU A 130 -12.91 19.75 -9.47
N LEU A 131 -13.89 20.16 -8.65
CA LEU A 131 -13.96 21.53 -8.14
C LEU A 131 -12.79 21.88 -7.22
N MET A 132 -12.36 20.95 -6.36
CA MET A 132 -11.35 21.23 -5.34
C MET A 132 -9.92 21.02 -5.82
N PHE A 133 -9.69 20.10 -6.75
CA PHE A 133 -8.35 19.65 -7.16
C PHE A 133 -8.11 19.76 -8.66
N GLY A 134 -9.13 20.13 -9.45
CA GLY A 134 -9.03 20.18 -10.92
C GLY A 134 -9.03 18.82 -11.60
N GLU A 135 -9.27 17.74 -10.85
CA GLU A 135 -9.23 16.38 -11.31
C GLU A 135 -10.55 15.65 -11.00
N HIS A 136 -11.15 15.04 -12.01
CA HIS A 136 -12.41 14.29 -11.84
C HIS A 136 -12.23 13.03 -10.98
N GLU A 137 -11.02 12.45 -11.00
CA GLU A 137 -10.64 11.24 -10.29
C GLU A 137 -9.35 11.47 -9.52
N VAL A 138 -9.33 11.06 -8.24
CA VAL A 138 -8.18 11.22 -7.34
C VAL A 138 -7.93 9.94 -6.57
N PHE A 139 -6.68 9.68 -6.22
CA PHE A 139 -6.32 8.60 -5.32
C PHE A 139 -6.38 9.03 -3.86
N VAL A 140 -7.01 8.20 -3.04
CA VAL A 140 -7.08 8.39 -1.58
C VAL A 140 -6.67 7.11 -0.85
N PRO A 141 -5.79 7.19 0.17
CA PRO A 141 -5.45 6.02 0.97
C PRO A 141 -6.67 5.47 1.71
N ALA A 142 -6.85 4.15 1.71
CA ALA A 142 -8.00 3.49 2.35
C ALA A 142 -8.15 3.88 3.84
N LYS A 143 -7.04 4.07 4.56
CA LYS A 143 -7.08 4.54 5.95
C LYS A 143 -7.73 5.92 6.12
N SER A 144 -7.63 6.78 5.10
CA SER A 144 -8.23 8.13 5.14
C SER A 144 -9.74 8.11 4.93
N LEU A 145 -10.31 6.99 4.50
CA LEU A 145 -11.74 6.76 4.33
C LEU A 145 -12.41 6.14 5.55
N VAL A 146 -11.63 5.79 6.59
CA VAL A 146 -12.17 5.16 7.81
C VAL A 146 -13.19 6.09 8.46
N ASN A 147 -14.39 5.55 8.68
CA ASN A 147 -15.54 6.29 9.24
C ASN A 147 -16.27 5.48 10.33
N ASP A 148 -15.67 4.38 10.79
CA ASP A 148 -16.20 3.47 11.83
C ASP A 148 -17.60 2.86 11.54
N CYS A 149 -18.08 3.06 10.34
CA CYS A 149 -19.38 2.54 9.87
C CYS A 149 -19.18 1.59 8.67
N SER A 150 -18.99 2.15 7.49
CA SER A 150 -18.82 1.39 6.25
C SER A 150 -17.36 1.08 5.91
N VAL A 151 -16.41 1.85 6.43
CA VAL A 151 -14.97 1.65 6.25
C VAL A 151 -14.29 1.57 7.61
N ARG A 152 -13.65 0.45 7.91
CA ARG A 152 -13.08 0.18 9.24
C ARG A 152 -11.74 -0.55 9.13
N ILE A 153 -10.81 -0.22 10.03
CA ILE A 153 -9.61 -1.05 10.28
C ILE A 153 -10.03 -2.25 11.13
N ILE A 154 -9.66 -3.44 10.71
CA ILE A 154 -10.02 -4.69 11.40
C ILE A 154 -8.75 -5.37 11.87
N GLU A 155 -8.53 -5.38 13.18
CA GLU A 155 -7.40 -6.07 13.79
C GLU A 155 -7.75 -7.50 14.21
N GLY A 156 -6.73 -8.36 14.19
CA GLY A 156 -6.79 -9.73 14.70
C GLY A 156 -6.48 -10.80 13.67
N GLY A 157 -5.90 -11.89 14.14
CA GLY A 157 -5.52 -13.01 13.28
C GLY A 157 -4.35 -12.68 12.34
N ALA A 158 -4.41 -13.24 11.15
CA ALA A 158 -3.43 -13.06 10.08
C ALA A 158 -4.13 -12.70 8.78
N VAL A 159 -3.45 -11.93 7.94
CA VAL A 159 -3.87 -11.55 6.60
C VAL A 159 -2.80 -11.95 5.60
N GLU A 160 -3.21 -12.43 4.43
CA GLU A 160 -2.31 -12.64 3.30
C GLU A 160 -2.60 -11.56 2.26
N TYR A 161 -1.59 -10.76 1.97
CA TYR A 161 -1.64 -9.63 1.05
C TYR A 161 -1.03 -9.97 -0.29
N PHE A 162 -1.61 -9.42 -1.36
CA PHE A 162 -1.18 -9.59 -2.75
C PHE A 162 -0.91 -8.25 -3.38
N HIS A 163 0.17 -8.18 -4.18
CA HIS A 163 0.58 -7.03 -4.98
C HIS A 163 0.54 -7.42 -6.45
N ILE A 164 -0.06 -6.58 -7.29
CA ILE A 164 -0.17 -6.81 -8.73
C ILE A 164 0.56 -5.69 -9.46
N LEU A 165 1.55 -6.03 -10.30
CA LEU A 165 2.35 -5.09 -11.05
C LEU A 165 2.11 -5.24 -12.55
N PHE A 166 1.97 -4.12 -13.23
CA PHE A 166 1.88 -3.98 -14.69
C PHE A 166 3.07 -3.18 -15.24
N ASP A 167 3.13 -2.96 -16.54
CA ASP A 167 4.13 -2.08 -17.16
C ASP A 167 3.96 -0.62 -16.73
N ASN A 168 2.71 -0.19 -16.54
CA ASN A 168 2.36 1.13 -16.01
C ASN A 168 1.64 1.00 -14.66
N HIS A 169 1.50 2.13 -13.97
CA HIS A 169 0.61 2.21 -12.81
C HIS A 169 -0.85 2.25 -13.31
N GLU A 170 -1.62 1.23 -13.01
CA GLU A 170 -2.97 1.04 -13.52
C GLU A 170 -4.02 1.20 -12.43
N ILE A 171 -5.23 1.58 -12.82
CA ILE A 171 -6.43 1.48 -12.00
C ILE A 171 -7.15 0.20 -12.43
N ILE A 172 -7.40 -0.69 -11.48
CA ILE A 172 -8.07 -1.98 -11.70
C ILE A 172 -9.35 -2.06 -10.89
N TYR A 173 -10.20 -3.01 -11.22
CA TYR A 173 -11.46 -3.24 -10.51
C TYR A 173 -11.30 -4.39 -9.54
N ALA A 174 -11.45 -4.09 -8.24
CA ALA A 174 -11.40 -5.04 -7.14
C ALA A 174 -12.74 -5.05 -6.42
N GLU A 175 -13.43 -6.19 -6.40
CA GLU A 175 -14.82 -6.32 -5.91
C GLU A 175 -15.77 -5.27 -6.53
N GLY A 176 -15.51 -4.81 -7.76
CA GLY A 176 -16.23 -3.74 -8.44
C GLY A 176 -15.70 -2.33 -8.17
N ALA A 177 -15.00 -2.08 -7.07
CA ALA A 177 -14.41 -0.78 -6.77
C ALA A 177 -13.13 -0.52 -7.57
N MET A 178 -12.86 0.74 -7.89
CA MET A 178 -11.62 1.18 -8.54
C MET A 178 -10.50 1.34 -7.52
N ALA A 179 -9.41 0.63 -7.74
CA ALA A 179 -8.26 0.58 -6.85
C ALA A 179 -6.94 0.61 -7.64
N GLU A 180 -5.85 1.07 -7.00
CA GLU A 180 -4.54 1.11 -7.63
C GLU A 180 -3.93 -0.29 -7.80
N SER A 181 -3.12 -0.48 -8.84
CA SER A 181 -2.12 -1.54 -8.93
C SER A 181 -0.87 -1.17 -8.14
N LEU A 182 0.13 -2.05 -8.04
CA LEU A 182 1.40 -1.71 -7.43
C LEU A 182 2.10 -0.62 -8.24
N HIS A 183 2.39 0.51 -7.59
CA HIS A 183 3.19 1.59 -8.14
C HIS A 183 4.65 1.46 -7.67
N LEU A 184 5.60 1.43 -8.63
CA LEU A 184 7.02 1.34 -8.35
C LEU A 184 7.61 2.72 -8.00
N GLY A 185 7.03 3.40 -7.02
CA GLY A 185 7.66 4.56 -6.38
C GLY A 185 8.78 4.11 -5.44
N LYS A 186 9.72 5.00 -5.12
CA LYS A 186 10.86 4.68 -4.25
C LYS A 186 10.41 4.01 -2.94
N GLN A 187 9.43 4.58 -2.26
CA GLN A 187 8.91 4.06 -0.99
C GLN A 187 8.29 2.66 -1.14
N SER A 188 7.44 2.46 -2.16
CA SER A 188 6.81 1.16 -2.42
C SER A 188 7.84 0.09 -2.79
N PHE A 189 8.84 0.45 -3.58
CA PHE A 189 9.91 -0.47 -3.99
C PHE A 189 10.78 -0.87 -2.80
N ASP A 190 11.22 0.08 -1.97
CA ASP A 190 12.05 -0.16 -0.79
C ASP A 190 11.33 -1.01 0.26
N ALA A 191 10.00 -0.98 0.28
CA ALA A 191 9.14 -1.74 1.17
C ALA A 191 8.92 -3.22 0.77
N LEU A 192 9.32 -3.61 -0.43
CA LEU A 192 9.25 -5.00 -0.86
C LEU A 192 10.39 -5.83 -0.24
N SER A 193 10.17 -7.14 -0.12
CA SER A 193 11.23 -8.06 0.29
C SER A 193 12.43 -7.98 -0.66
N TYR A 194 13.63 -8.33 -0.15
CA TYR A 194 14.82 -8.36 -1.01
C TYR A 194 14.61 -9.24 -2.25
N ALA A 195 14.03 -10.43 -2.09
CA ALA A 195 13.73 -11.34 -3.19
C ALA A 195 12.80 -10.70 -4.23
N SER A 196 11.69 -10.11 -3.79
CA SER A 196 10.73 -9.42 -4.67
C SER A 196 11.38 -8.25 -5.42
N ARG A 197 12.24 -7.48 -4.76
CA ARG A 197 13.00 -6.40 -5.41
C ARG A 197 13.92 -6.91 -6.51
N GLN A 198 14.60 -8.03 -6.28
CA GLN A 198 15.49 -8.63 -7.29
C GLN A 198 14.68 -9.14 -8.49
N GLU A 199 13.54 -9.79 -8.29
CA GLU A 199 12.65 -10.22 -9.36
C GLU A 199 12.16 -9.03 -10.20
N ILE A 200 11.69 -7.96 -9.54
CA ILE A 200 11.21 -6.76 -10.23
C ILE A 200 12.34 -6.08 -11.01
N LYS A 201 13.56 -5.98 -10.47
CA LYS A 201 14.71 -5.42 -11.17
C LYS A 201 15.10 -6.21 -12.43
N MET A 202 14.93 -7.54 -12.40
CA MET A 202 15.14 -8.36 -13.61
C MET A 202 14.10 -8.07 -14.69
N LEU A 203 12.87 -7.75 -14.31
CA LEU A 203 11.78 -7.41 -15.24
C LEU A 203 11.88 -5.96 -15.76
N PHE A 204 12.36 -5.05 -14.92
CA PHE A 204 12.46 -3.62 -15.17
C PHE A 204 13.89 -3.12 -14.88
N PRO A 205 14.87 -3.47 -15.74
CA PRO A 205 16.29 -3.11 -15.53
C PRO A 205 16.56 -1.61 -15.53
N GLU A 206 15.63 -0.82 -16.05
CA GLU A 206 15.67 0.65 -16.00
C GLU A 206 15.61 1.20 -14.58
N LEU A 207 15.04 0.48 -13.63
CA LEU A 207 14.95 0.90 -12.21
C LEU A 207 16.34 1.02 -11.54
N ASP A 208 17.35 0.35 -12.07
CA ASP A 208 18.73 0.42 -11.55
C ASP A 208 19.55 1.57 -12.17
N ARG A 209 19.03 2.26 -13.18
CA ARG A 209 19.75 3.34 -13.82
C ARG A 209 19.61 4.63 -13.03
N ALA A 210 20.73 5.21 -12.63
CA ALA A 210 20.74 6.51 -11.98
C ALA A 210 20.08 7.57 -12.88
N GLY A 211 19.10 8.32 -12.34
CA GLY A 211 18.36 9.34 -13.08
C GLY A 211 17.11 8.86 -13.82
N THR A 212 16.75 7.58 -13.73
CA THR A 212 15.47 7.11 -14.27
C THR A 212 14.33 7.80 -13.53
N GLN A 213 13.46 8.48 -14.27
CA GLN A 213 12.20 8.97 -13.71
C GLN A 213 11.33 7.75 -13.34
N LEU A 214 10.97 7.67 -12.08
CA LEU A 214 10.01 6.66 -11.65
C LEU A 214 8.67 6.90 -12.36
N PRO A 215 7.91 5.84 -12.67
CA PRO A 215 6.60 5.96 -13.29
C PRO A 215 5.73 6.96 -12.51
N GLN A 216 4.97 7.78 -13.21
CA GLN A 216 4.01 8.67 -12.56
C GLN A 216 2.83 7.85 -12.04
N THR A 217 2.17 8.34 -11.00
CA THR A 217 0.91 7.75 -10.53
C THR A 217 -0.19 7.99 -11.55
N ALA A 218 -1.08 7.00 -11.74
CA ALA A 218 -2.20 7.12 -12.70
C ALA A 218 -3.14 8.28 -12.38
N ARG A 219 -3.24 8.69 -11.12
CA ARG A 219 -4.02 9.86 -10.66
C ARG A 219 -3.25 10.64 -9.60
N GLN A 220 -3.68 11.88 -9.38
CA GLN A 220 -3.21 12.69 -8.25
C GLN A 220 -3.53 11.99 -6.92
N VAL A 221 -2.54 11.92 -6.05
CA VAL A 221 -2.70 11.32 -4.71
C VAL A 221 -2.99 12.41 -3.70
N LEU A 222 -4.15 12.34 -3.04
CA LEU A 222 -4.52 13.29 -2.01
C LEU A 222 -3.84 12.97 -0.68
N ARG A 223 -3.44 14.02 0.03
CA ARG A 223 -2.98 13.95 1.41
C ARG A 223 -4.17 13.80 2.35
N ASN A 224 -3.93 13.28 3.56
CA ASN A 224 -5.03 13.02 4.50
C ASN A 224 -5.93 14.23 4.75
N TYR A 225 -5.38 15.44 4.91
CA TYR A 225 -6.17 16.65 5.13
C TYR A 225 -7.02 17.04 3.90
N GLU A 226 -6.53 16.77 2.68
CA GLU A 226 -7.26 17.00 1.42
C GLU A 226 -8.43 15.99 1.30
N VAL A 227 -8.19 14.74 1.68
CA VAL A 227 -9.25 13.73 1.73
C VAL A 227 -10.34 14.13 2.73
N GLN A 228 -9.98 14.59 3.93
CA GLN A 228 -10.94 15.07 4.92
C GLN A 228 -11.73 16.28 4.39
N ALA A 229 -11.07 17.22 3.73
CA ALA A 229 -11.74 18.34 3.11
C ALA A 229 -12.74 17.86 2.02
N LEU A 230 -12.35 16.90 1.17
CA LEU A 230 -13.21 16.33 0.13
C LEU A 230 -14.46 15.63 0.70
N LEU A 231 -14.28 14.85 1.77
CA LEU A 231 -15.37 14.08 2.39
C LEU A 231 -16.35 14.97 3.15
N HIS A 232 -15.88 16.07 3.76
CA HIS A 232 -16.68 16.97 4.60
C HIS A 232 -17.13 18.26 3.88
N ALA A 233 -16.74 18.48 2.62
CA ALA A 233 -17.26 19.59 1.83
C ALA A 233 -18.79 19.44 1.69
N VAL A 234 -19.53 20.42 2.20
CA VAL A 234 -21.01 20.49 2.16
C VAL A 234 -21.48 20.89 0.76
#